data_b6ecc6959dd4b3dcf608b3e81ce630d9
#
_entry.id   b6ecc6959dd4b3dcf608b3e81ce630d9
#
_cell.length_a   1.000
_cell.length_b   1.000
_cell.length_c   1.000
_cell.angle_alpha   90.00
_cell.angle_beta   90.00
_cell.angle_gamma   90.00
#
_symmetry.space_group_name_H-M   'P 1'
#
loop_
_entity.id
_entity.type
_entity.pdbx_description
1 polymer ?
#
loop_
_entity_poly.entity_id
_entity_poly.type
_entity_poly.pdbx_seq_one_letter_code
_entity_poly.pdbx_strand_id
1 'polypeptide(L)'
;MTASRALSIAILLGIGVQSQLAWTDWRPPQGGSYEITARLELPHLERWAVDKTAIICLPRFRTGDELPIPVISTNNPFAKCATANLTADSSKLEYDIVCPGRGSAKGHATYILSLDSFSGRVAMVMGGKNMTMTEVQQARRIGECGPAALGSAARF
;
A
#
# COMPACT_ATOMS: atom_id res chain seq x y z
N MET A 1 60.68 38.52 44.47
CA MET A 1 60.77 38.07 43.09
C MET A 1 59.85 36.86 42.93
N THR A 2 58.60 37.02 42.61
CA THR A 2 57.57 35.95 42.52
C THR A 2 57.02 35.91 41.12
N ALA A 3 57.39 34.88 40.38
CA ALA A 3 56.89 34.65 38.99
C ALA A 3 55.56 33.91 39.05
N SER A 4 54.53 34.59 38.57
CA SER A 4 53.19 34.02 38.40
C SER A 4 53.12 33.30 37.05
N ARG A 5 52.84 31.99 37.04
CA ARG A 5 52.56 31.22 35.80
C ARG A 5 51.09 31.18 35.54
N ALA A 6 50.68 31.79 34.47
CA ALA A 6 49.33 31.72 33.96
C ALA A 6 49.11 30.38 33.22
N LEU A 7 48.13 29.62 33.68
CA LEU A 7 47.70 28.35 33.07
C LEU A 7 46.57 28.64 32.08
N SER A 8 46.86 28.50 30.79
CA SER A 8 45.84 28.66 29.73
C SER A 8 45.09 27.32 29.56
N ILE A 9 43.80 27.30 29.90
CA ILE A 9 42.94 26.15 29.66
C ILE A 9 42.30 26.33 28.28
N ALA A 10 42.68 25.51 27.33
CA ALA A 10 42.06 25.44 26.02
C ALA A 10 40.79 24.55 26.11
N ILE A 11 39.62 25.15 26.01
CA ILE A 11 38.33 24.45 25.93
C ILE A 11 38.14 24.03 24.48
N LEU A 12 38.28 22.74 24.18
CA LEU A 12 37.90 22.14 22.92
C LEU A 12 36.39 21.94 22.90
N LEU A 13 35.68 22.82 22.20
CA LEU A 13 34.27 22.66 21.87
C LEU A 13 34.12 21.55 20.78
N GLY A 14 33.81 20.34 21.21
CA GLY A 14 33.43 19.25 20.34
C GLY A 14 32.05 19.52 19.72
N ILE A 15 32.03 19.89 18.44
CA ILE A 15 30.78 19.98 17.66
C ILE A 15 30.33 18.54 17.40
N GLY A 16 29.45 18.02 18.24
CA GLY A 16 28.76 16.75 18.02
C GLY A 16 27.77 16.93 16.85
N VAL A 17 28.13 16.40 15.69
CA VAL A 17 27.20 16.23 14.57
C VAL A 17 26.20 15.14 14.97
N GLN A 18 25.07 15.54 15.52
CA GLN A 18 23.95 14.64 15.72
C GLN A 18 23.36 14.33 14.34
N SER A 19 23.70 13.18 13.79
CA SER A 19 23.01 12.59 12.65
C SER A 19 21.58 12.29 13.09
N GLN A 20 20.66 13.21 12.81
CA GLN A 20 19.25 12.93 12.93
C GLN A 20 18.93 11.91 11.84
N LEU A 21 18.77 10.66 12.24
CA LEU A 21 18.11 9.64 11.41
C LEU A 21 16.74 10.19 11.09
N ALA A 22 16.56 10.65 9.84
CA ALA A 22 15.26 11.02 9.33
C ALA A 22 14.42 9.74 9.34
N TRP A 23 13.57 9.61 10.33
CA TRP A 23 12.51 8.63 10.32
C TRP A 23 11.65 8.99 9.10
N THR A 24 11.68 8.17 8.07
CA THR A 24 10.76 8.29 6.95
C THR A 24 9.37 8.11 7.52
N ASP A 25 8.66 9.23 7.67
CA ASP A 25 7.32 9.30 8.23
C ASP A 25 6.37 8.61 7.24
N TRP A 26 6.25 7.28 7.36
CA TRP A 26 5.33 6.50 6.54
C TRP A 26 3.91 6.93 6.87
N ARG A 27 3.23 7.53 5.89
CA ARG A 27 1.84 7.93 6.01
C ARG A 27 1.00 7.03 5.12
N PRO A 28 0.34 6.02 5.72
CA PRO A 28 -0.64 5.24 4.98
C PRO A 28 -1.76 6.13 4.45
N PRO A 29 -2.45 5.73 3.37
CA PRO A 29 -3.65 6.40 2.94
C PRO A 29 -4.62 6.56 4.12
N GLN A 30 -5.24 7.71 4.22
CA GLN A 30 -6.23 7.93 5.28
C GLN A 30 -7.39 6.96 5.08
N GLY A 31 -7.92 6.40 6.16
CA GLY A 31 -9.18 5.68 6.09
C GLY A 31 -10.28 6.59 5.55
N GLY A 32 -11.25 6.02 4.83
CA GLY A 32 -12.34 6.79 4.27
C GLY A 32 -12.98 6.14 3.06
N SER A 33 -13.92 6.84 2.47
CA SER A 33 -14.58 6.46 1.22
C SER A 33 -13.71 6.84 0.03
N TYR A 34 -13.41 5.87 -0.81
CA TYR A 34 -12.63 6.04 -2.03
C TYR A 34 -13.46 5.70 -3.25
N GLU A 35 -13.37 6.55 -4.25
CA GLU A 35 -13.77 6.21 -5.61
C GLU A 35 -12.59 5.57 -6.30
N ILE A 36 -12.75 4.31 -6.70
CA ILE A 36 -11.69 3.52 -7.32
C ILE A 36 -12.13 3.17 -8.75
N THR A 37 -11.32 3.57 -9.72
CA THR A 37 -11.44 3.12 -11.11
C THR A 37 -10.47 1.97 -11.31
N ALA A 38 -10.99 0.81 -11.67
CA ALA A 38 -10.24 -0.40 -11.94
C ALA A 38 -10.42 -0.84 -13.39
N ARG A 39 -9.33 -1.28 -14.00
CA ARG A 39 -9.28 -1.85 -15.34
C ARG A 39 -8.59 -3.19 -15.31
N LEU A 40 -9.25 -4.23 -15.81
CA LEU A 40 -8.69 -5.56 -15.89
C LEU A 40 -8.03 -5.75 -17.27
N GLU A 41 -6.72 -5.86 -17.27
CA GLU A 41 -5.91 -6.07 -18.46
C GLU A 41 -5.59 -7.57 -18.62
N LEU A 42 -5.94 -8.12 -19.76
CA LEU A 42 -5.53 -9.44 -20.19
C LEU A 42 -4.36 -9.33 -21.16
N PRO A 43 -3.37 -10.23 -21.13
CA PRO A 43 -2.24 -10.22 -22.04
C PRO A 43 -2.69 -10.15 -23.50
N HIS A 44 -2.14 -9.22 -24.25
CA HIS A 44 -2.44 -8.93 -25.67
C HIS A 44 -3.84 -8.37 -25.93
N LEU A 45 -4.65 -8.13 -24.90
CA LEU A 45 -5.99 -7.59 -25.01
C LEU A 45 -6.19 -6.28 -24.22
N GLU A 46 -5.12 -5.64 -23.78
CA GLU A 46 -5.13 -4.47 -22.90
C GLU A 46 -5.94 -3.32 -23.51
N ARG A 47 -5.92 -3.16 -24.83
CA ARG A 47 -6.70 -2.15 -25.55
C ARG A 47 -8.22 -2.34 -25.48
N TRP A 48 -8.67 -3.53 -25.10
CA TRP A 48 -10.08 -3.86 -24.96
C TRP A 48 -10.56 -3.85 -23.50
N ALA A 49 -9.66 -3.52 -22.59
CA ALA A 49 -9.99 -3.43 -21.19
C ALA A 49 -10.97 -2.26 -20.95
N VAL A 50 -11.99 -2.54 -20.15
CA VAL A 50 -13.03 -1.57 -19.78
C VAL A 50 -12.81 -1.11 -18.36
N ASP A 51 -12.92 0.20 -18.13
CA ASP A 51 -12.84 0.77 -16.80
C ASP A 51 -14.15 0.50 -16.03
N LYS A 52 -13.98 0.14 -14.77
CA LYS A 52 -15.08 -0.05 -13.82
C LYS A 52 -14.83 0.84 -12.60
N THR A 53 -15.79 1.65 -12.23
CA THR A 53 -15.69 2.49 -11.04
C THR A 53 -16.53 1.90 -9.91
N ALA A 54 -15.96 1.91 -8.71
CA ALA A 54 -16.62 1.50 -7.48
C ALA A 54 -16.30 2.48 -6.35
N ILE A 55 -17.25 2.65 -5.42
CA ILE A 55 -17.02 3.39 -4.18
C ILE A 55 -16.84 2.37 -3.07
N ILE A 56 -15.69 2.44 -2.40
CA ILE A 56 -15.32 1.49 -1.35
C ILE A 56 -14.87 2.26 -0.11
N CYS A 57 -15.33 1.79 1.04
CA CYS A 57 -14.81 2.25 2.31
C CYS A 57 -13.55 1.47 2.65
N LEU A 58 -12.40 2.13 2.66
CA LEU A 58 -11.15 1.57 3.13
C LEU A 58 -10.99 1.91 4.61
N PRO A 59 -10.78 0.91 5.49
CA PRO A 59 -10.45 1.17 6.87
C PRO A 59 -9.08 1.86 6.97
N ARG A 60 -8.79 2.44 8.12
CA ARG A 60 -7.40 2.83 8.39
C ARG A 60 -6.51 1.62 8.24
N PHE A 61 -5.46 1.81 7.49
CA PHE A 61 -4.49 0.76 7.18
C PHE A 61 -4.05 0.03 8.45
N ARG A 62 -4.32 -1.26 8.50
CA ARG A 62 -3.85 -2.15 9.56
C ARG A 62 -3.08 -3.29 8.92
N THR A 63 -1.96 -3.66 9.53
CA THR A 63 -1.29 -4.92 9.20
C THR A 63 -2.15 -6.06 9.74
N GLY A 64 -2.59 -6.97 8.88
CA GLY A 64 -3.44 -8.11 9.25
C GLY A 64 -3.68 -9.05 8.08
N ASP A 65 -4.55 -10.02 8.27
CA ASP A 65 -4.81 -11.10 7.31
C ASP A 65 -5.64 -10.68 6.08
N GLU A 66 -6.16 -9.46 6.07
CA GLU A 66 -6.96 -8.93 4.96
C GLU A 66 -6.10 -8.15 3.97
N LEU A 67 -6.54 -8.10 2.72
CA LEU A 67 -5.87 -7.30 1.70
C LEU A 67 -5.98 -5.81 2.05
N PRO A 68 -4.86 -5.10 2.12
CA PRO A 68 -4.85 -3.66 2.41
C PRO A 68 -5.70 -2.85 1.44
N ILE A 69 -5.62 -3.19 0.16
CA ILE A 69 -6.43 -2.62 -0.92
C ILE A 69 -7.08 -3.80 -1.65
N PRO A 70 -8.42 -3.86 -1.73
CA PRO A 70 -9.10 -4.99 -2.33
C PRO A 70 -8.95 -5.01 -3.86
N VAL A 71 -9.01 -6.20 -4.44
CA VAL A 71 -9.18 -6.41 -5.87
C VAL A 71 -10.64 -6.18 -6.22
N ILE A 72 -10.92 -5.38 -7.23
CA ILE A 72 -12.26 -4.87 -7.57
C ILE A 72 -12.92 -5.61 -8.74
N SER A 73 -12.14 -6.34 -9.52
CA SER A 73 -12.65 -7.09 -10.67
C SER A 73 -13.73 -8.12 -10.28
N THR A 74 -14.73 -8.28 -11.13
CA THR A 74 -15.96 -9.02 -10.83
C THR A 74 -15.78 -10.52 -10.57
N ASN A 75 -14.73 -11.12 -11.09
CA ASN A 75 -14.40 -12.54 -10.87
C ASN A 75 -13.19 -12.68 -9.96
N ASN A 76 -13.25 -11.98 -8.83
CA ASN A 76 -12.15 -11.92 -7.90
C ASN A 76 -11.93 -13.25 -7.18
N PRO A 77 -10.88 -14.02 -7.50
CA PRO A 77 -10.56 -15.26 -6.78
C PRO A 77 -9.93 -14.98 -5.42
N PHE A 78 -9.63 -13.72 -5.11
CA PHE A 78 -8.82 -13.33 -3.95
C PHE A 78 -9.63 -12.95 -2.70
N ALA A 79 -10.96 -13.06 -2.74
CA ALA A 79 -11.84 -12.65 -1.64
C ALA A 79 -11.55 -13.33 -0.27
N LYS A 80 -10.83 -14.46 -0.29
CA LYS A 80 -10.45 -15.22 0.93
C LYS A 80 -8.95 -15.49 1.01
N CYS A 81 -8.16 -14.66 0.35
CA CYS A 81 -6.71 -14.82 0.32
C CYS A 81 -6.05 -13.92 1.36
N ALA A 82 -4.92 -14.38 1.88
CA ALA A 82 -4.15 -13.64 2.87
C ALA A 82 -3.09 -12.76 2.20
N THR A 83 -2.67 -11.73 2.91
CA THR A 83 -1.52 -10.91 2.55
C THR A 83 -0.24 -11.53 3.09
N ALA A 84 0.80 -11.59 2.27
CA ALA A 84 2.14 -12.00 2.66
C ALA A 84 3.17 -10.97 2.16
N ASN A 85 4.37 -11.01 2.73
CA ASN A 85 5.52 -10.19 2.31
C ASN A 85 5.19 -8.69 2.18
N LEU A 86 4.37 -8.18 3.09
CA LEU A 86 3.96 -6.78 3.08
C LEU A 86 5.18 -5.88 3.36
N THR A 87 5.45 -4.98 2.42
CA THR A 87 6.42 -3.90 2.58
C THR A 87 5.75 -2.57 2.30
N ALA A 88 6.05 -1.58 3.13
CA ALA A 88 5.50 -0.25 2.98
C ALA A 88 6.58 0.79 3.33
N ASP A 89 6.71 1.80 2.50
CA ASP A 89 7.49 2.99 2.75
C ASP A 89 6.63 4.26 2.65
N SER A 90 7.25 5.44 2.63
CA SER A 90 6.53 6.73 2.63
C SER A 90 5.54 6.90 1.47
N SER A 91 5.73 6.22 0.36
CA SER A 91 4.97 6.40 -0.87
C SER A 91 4.62 5.11 -1.60
N LYS A 92 5.14 3.97 -1.15
CA LYS A 92 4.98 2.70 -1.85
C LYS A 92 4.47 1.62 -0.92
N LEU A 93 3.57 0.79 -1.42
CA LEU A 93 3.05 -0.39 -0.76
C LEU A 93 3.18 -1.58 -1.70
N GLU A 94 3.79 -2.65 -1.23
CA GLU A 94 3.90 -3.91 -1.96
C GLU A 94 3.49 -5.07 -1.06
N TYR A 95 2.80 -6.04 -1.63
CA TYR A 95 2.46 -7.28 -0.94
C TYR A 95 2.12 -8.40 -1.92
N ASP A 96 2.29 -9.62 -1.45
CA ASP A 96 1.82 -10.81 -2.13
C ASP A 96 0.43 -11.21 -1.66
N ILE A 97 -0.37 -11.76 -2.56
CA ILE A 97 -1.68 -12.32 -2.28
C ILE A 97 -1.56 -13.84 -2.38
N VAL A 98 -1.81 -14.51 -1.27
CA VAL A 98 -1.69 -15.97 -1.16
C VAL A 98 -3.03 -16.58 -0.85
N CYS A 99 -3.53 -17.35 -1.79
CA CYS A 99 -4.81 -18.05 -1.63
C CYS A 99 -4.61 -19.47 -1.10
N PRO A 100 -5.51 -19.98 -0.26
CA PRO A 100 -5.40 -21.34 0.26
C PRO A 100 -5.69 -22.37 -0.84
N GLY A 101 -5.07 -23.54 -0.74
CA GLY A 101 -5.32 -24.71 -1.58
C GLY A 101 -4.24 -24.96 -2.64
N ARG A 102 -4.24 -26.22 -3.14
CA ARG A 102 -3.29 -26.64 -4.19
C ARG A 102 -3.69 -26.04 -5.54
N GLY A 103 -2.74 -25.41 -6.24
CA GLY A 103 -3.00 -24.75 -7.53
C GLY A 103 -3.88 -23.51 -7.42
N SER A 104 -3.90 -22.87 -6.25
CA SER A 104 -4.64 -21.64 -5.98
C SER A 104 -4.09 -20.45 -6.77
N ALA A 105 -4.92 -19.43 -6.91
CA ALA A 105 -4.50 -18.16 -7.48
C ALA A 105 -3.42 -17.51 -6.61
N LYS A 106 -2.54 -16.72 -7.25
CA LYS A 106 -1.51 -15.91 -6.60
C LYS A 106 -1.55 -14.51 -7.18
N GLY A 107 -1.22 -13.53 -6.38
CA GLY A 107 -1.13 -12.16 -6.83
C GLY A 107 0.08 -11.46 -6.24
N HIS A 108 0.52 -10.40 -6.92
CA HIS A 108 1.49 -9.46 -6.42
C HIS A 108 0.96 -8.06 -6.66
N ALA A 109 0.86 -7.29 -5.61
CA ALA A 109 0.32 -5.94 -5.63
C ALA A 109 1.42 -4.91 -5.41
N THR A 110 1.41 -3.86 -6.22
CA THR A 110 2.30 -2.70 -6.08
C THR A 110 1.47 -1.44 -6.19
N TYR A 111 1.57 -0.56 -5.20
CA TYR A 111 0.85 0.71 -5.16
C TYR A 111 1.79 1.87 -4.88
N ILE A 112 1.50 2.99 -5.51
CA ILE A 112 2.03 4.30 -5.16
C ILE A 112 0.96 5.03 -4.37
N LEU A 113 1.32 5.49 -3.19
CA LEU A 113 0.41 6.09 -2.22
C LEU A 113 0.63 7.59 -2.12
N SER A 114 -0.46 8.32 -1.96
CA SER A 114 -0.49 9.74 -1.61
C SER A 114 -1.48 9.94 -0.47
N LEU A 115 -1.56 11.16 0.06
CA LEU A 115 -2.42 11.44 1.22
C LEU A 115 -3.90 11.06 0.97
N ASP A 116 -4.43 11.43 -0.20
CA ASP A 116 -5.84 11.26 -0.57
C ASP A 116 -6.05 10.45 -1.84
N SER A 117 -5.03 9.74 -2.30
CA SER A 117 -5.11 8.96 -3.53
C SER A 117 -4.10 7.84 -3.55
N PHE A 118 -4.35 6.87 -4.38
CA PHE A 118 -3.36 5.85 -4.74
C PHE A 118 -3.55 5.40 -6.18
N SER A 119 -2.48 4.88 -6.75
CA SER A 119 -2.52 4.15 -8.01
C SER A 119 -1.73 2.87 -7.87
N GLY A 120 -2.16 1.80 -8.53
CA GLY A 120 -1.46 0.55 -8.39
C GLY A 120 -1.83 -0.50 -9.42
N ARG A 121 -1.14 -1.60 -9.31
CA ARG A 121 -1.32 -2.78 -10.17
C ARG A 121 -1.31 -4.04 -9.31
N VAL A 122 -2.22 -4.92 -9.62
CA VAL A 122 -2.26 -6.27 -9.05
C VAL A 122 -2.03 -7.25 -10.18
N ALA A 123 -0.83 -7.81 -10.26
CA ALA A 123 -0.52 -8.89 -11.19
C ALA A 123 -1.03 -10.21 -10.60
N MET A 124 -1.84 -10.93 -11.36
CA MET A 124 -2.56 -12.12 -10.91
C MET A 124 -2.23 -13.32 -11.78
N VAL A 125 -1.99 -14.45 -11.14
CA VAL A 125 -1.89 -15.75 -11.79
C VAL A 125 -3.06 -16.59 -11.30
N MET A 126 -3.97 -16.90 -12.19
CA MET A 126 -5.16 -17.70 -11.91
C MET A 126 -4.75 -19.17 -11.88
N GLY A 127 -4.71 -19.79 -10.72
CA GLY A 127 -4.29 -21.18 -10.46
C GLY A 127 -4.50 -22.15 -11.62
N GLY A 128 -4.41 -23.41 -11.48
CA GLY A 128 -4.73 -24.48 -12.43
C GLY A 128 -4.53 -24.32 -13.95
N LYS A 129 -4.78 -23.15 -14.51
CA LYS A 129 -4.66 -22.84 -15.95
C LYS A 129 -3.55 -21.85 -16.30
N ASN A 130 -2.77 -21.39 -15.32
CA ASN A 130 -1.72 -20.39 -15.50
C ASN A 130 -2.14 -19.12 -16.28
N MET A 131 -3.42 -18.79 -16.27
CA MET A 131 -3.89 -17.54 -16.86
C MET A 131 -3.38 -16.38 -16.03
N THR A 132 -2.77 -15.40 -16.70
CA THR A 132 -2.31 -14.16 -16.10
C THR A 132 -3.26 -13.02 -16.44
N MET A 133 -3.46 -12.12 -15.52
CA MET A 133 -4.18 -10.86 -15.72
C MET A 133 -3.61 -9.80 -14.80
N THR A 134 -3.85 -8.55 -15.13
CA THR A 134 -3.44 -7.45 -14.26
C THR A 134 -4.63 -6.53 -14.02
N GLU A 135 -4.93 -6.26 -12.77
CA GLU A 135 -5.84 -5.18 -12.42
C GLU A 135 -5.05 -3.90 -12.18
N VAL A 136 -5.39 -2.85 -12.92
CA VAL A 136 -4.84 -1.51 -12.75
C VAL A 136 -5.87 -0.68 -11.99
N GLN A 137 -5.48 -0.07 -10.90
CA GLN A 137 -6.35 0.73 -10.06
C GLN A 137 -5.87 2.18 -9.99
N GLN A 138 -6.82 3.11 -9.99
CA GLN A 138 -6.63 4.50 -9.64
C GLN A 138 -7.73 4.89 -8.66
N ALA A 139 -7.35 5.52 -7.56
CA ALA A 139 -8.28 5.85 -6.50
C ALA A 139 -8.08 7.27 -5.99
N ARG A 140 -9.19 7.90 -5.61
CA ARG A 140 -9.20 9.16 -4.89
C ARG A 140 -10.15 9.10 -3.70
N ARG A 141 -9.76 9.69 -2.60
CA ARG A 141 -10.60 9.82 -1.41
C ARG A 141 -11.72 10.82 -1.70
N ILE A 142 -12.94 10.45 -1.39
CA ILE A 142 -14.13 11.30 -1.60
C ILE A 142 -14.81 11.71 -0.30
N GLY A 143 -14.34 11.22 0.85
CA GLY A 143 -14.86 11.61 2.16
C GLY A 143 -14.69 10.53 3.22
N GLU A 144 -15.45 10.66 4.29
CA GLU A 144 -15.53 9.66 5.36
C GLU A 144 -16.44 8.50 4.93
N CYS A 145 -16.22 7.32 5.54
CA CYS A 145 -17.11 6.19 5.35
C CYS A 145 -18.49 6.50 5.92
N GLY A 146 -19.52 6.44 5.11
CA GLY A 146 -20.90 6.55 5.58
C GLY A 146 -21.33 5.31 6.41
N PRO A 147 -22.39 5.44 7.23
CA PRO A 147 -22.88 4.34 8.08
C PRO A 147 -23.27 3.09 7.27
N ALA A 148 -23.73 3.24 6.02
CA ALA A 148 -24.03 2.13 5.13
C ALA A 148 -22.78 1.41 4.59
N ALA A 149 -21.64 2.08 4.52
CA ALA A 149 -20.42 1.50 3.98
C ALA A 149 -19.67 0.62 4.99
N LEU A 150 -19.91 0.80 6.29
CA LEU A 150 -19.36 -0.03 7.35
C LEU A 150 -19.94 -1.45 7.35
N GLY A 151 -21.11 -1.66 6.74
CA GLY A 151 -21.73 -2.98 6.56
C GLY A 151 -21.39 -3.66 5.22
N SER A 152 -20.78 -2.94 4.29
CA SER A 152 -20.36 -3.42 2.96
C SER A 152 -18.86 -3.73 2.89
N ALA A 153 -18.19 -3.88 4.03
CA ALA A 153 -16.82 -4.40 4.03
C ALA A 153 -16.82 -5.72 3.28
N ALA A 154 -16.48 -5.62 2.00
CA ALA A 154 -16.15 -6.71 1.08
C ALA A 154 -16.97 -8.00 1.23
N ARG A 155 -18.24 -7.97 0.90
CA ARG A 155 -18.91 -9.15 0.36
C ARG A 155 -18.77 -9.11 -1.16
N PHE A 156 -17.65 -9.61 -1.62
CA PHE A 156 -17.42 -9.93 -3.03
C PHE A 156 -17.26 -11.43 -3.21
#